data_4d3f938190620b64ba3ce659f5049e36
#
_entry.id   4d3f938190620b64ba3ce659f5049e36
#
_cell.length_a   1.000
_cell.length_b   1.000
_cell.length_c   1.000
_cell.angle_alpha   90.00
_cell.angle_beta   90.00
_cell.angle_gamma   90.00
#
_symmetry.space_group_name_H-M   'P 1'
#
loop_
_entity.id
_entity.type
_entity.pdbx_description
1 polymer ?
#
loop_
_entity_poly.entity_id
_entity_poly.type
_entity_poly.pdbx_seq_one_letter_code
_entity_poly.pdbx_strand_id
1 'polypeptide(L)'
;MRLVHISDTHGLERLCRKLSQAWVDLNGRDFDAWVLTGDIFDNKDPSSPERERKFQRREWGYKQQSVIKRLGNKPVITVDGNHDFQSLGLLLMHCHETYRVNPGGFNFKGLKFAGFREIPWINGQWCCEADDMQLRALVDLTLSGSPDVLITHSPPRGILDGSLTKLGDHYGIAPLAIKLATTPHNVKLHCFGHVHEHGGATTTIGGTTFSNAATTVNIIEVP
;
A
#
# COMPACT_ATOMS: atom_id res chain seq x y z
N MET A 1 -16.79 7.45 -3.52
CA MET A 1 -15.84 7.63 -2.38
C MET A 1 -14.54 8.18 -2.94
N ARG A 2 -13.96 9.23 -2.32
CA ARG A 2 -12.66 9.78 -2.74
C ARG A 2 -11.56 9.36 -1.78
N LEU A 3 -10.50 8.77 -2.29
CA LEU A 3 -9.33 8.31 -1.55
C LEU A 3 -8.08 9.07 -2.01
N VAL A 4 -7.16 9.34 -1.07
CA VAL A 4 -5.83 9.88 -1.38
C VAL A 4 -4.81 8.79 -1.11
N HIS A 5 -4.20 8.29 -2.18
CA HIS A 5 -3.31 7.14 -2.18
C HIS A 5 -1.85 7.58 -2.27
N ILE A 6 -1.02 7.12 -1.33
CA ILE A 6 0.43 7.39 -1.23
C ILE A 6 1.15 6.08 -0.93
N SER A 7 2.31 5.88 -1.52
CA SER A 7 3.17 4.72 -1.29
C SER A 7 4.65 5.07 -1.43
N ASP A 8 5.52 4.20 -0.92
CA ASP A 8 6.97 4.19 -1.19
C ASP A 8 7.64 5.54 -0.93
N THR A 9 7.37 6.10 0.23
CA THR A 9 7.98 7.39 0.60
C THR A 9 9.40 7.25 1.09
N HIS A 10 9.81 6.04 1.52
CA HIS A 10 11.14 5.75 2.03
C HIS A 10 11.67 6.84 2.96
N GLY A 11 10.88 7.11 4.03
CA GLY A 11 11.19 8.06 5.09
C GLY A 11 10.05 9.01 5.41
N LEU A 12 9.84 9.25 6.70
CA LEU A 12 8.71 10.05 7.22
C LEU A 12 8.77 11.52 6.80
N GLU A 13 9.95 12.04 6.49
CA GLU A 13 10.07 13.41 5.94
C GLU A 13 9.45 13.50 4.54
N ARG A 14 9.68 12.47 3.70
CA ARG A 14 9.07 12.39 2.37
C ARG A 14 7.56 12.18 2.48
N LEU A 15 7.10 11.34 3.42
CA LEU A 15 5.68 11.20 3.73
C LEU A 15 5.06 12.56 4.07
N CYS A 16 5.67 13.32 4.97
CA CYS A 16 5.19 14.65 5.33
C CYS A 16 5.06 15.57 4.11
N ARG A 17 6.01 15.54 3.17
CA ARG A 17 5.92 16.32 1.93
C ARG A 17 4.78 15.84 1.03
N LYS A 18 4.61 14.52 0.86
CA LYS A 18 3.50 13.96 0.06
C LYS A 18 2.13 14.27 0.65
N LEU A 19 1.97 14.17 1.96
CA LEU A 19 0.74 14.57 2.65
C LEU A 19 0.42 16.06 2.42
N SER A 20 1.44 16.94 2.54
CA SER A 20 1.24 18.37 2.27
C SER A 20 0.91 18.64 0.79
N GLN A 21 1.57 17.95 -0.14
CA GLN A 21 1.28 18.05 -1.57
C GLN A 21 -0.15 17.64 -1.88
N ALA A 22 -0.62 16.53 -1.29
CA ALA A 22 -1.98 16.05 -1.48
C ALA A 22 -3.05 17.10 -1.08
N TRP A 23 -2.85 17.82 0.03
CA TRP A 23 -3.75 18.91 0.42
C TRP A 23 -3.79 20.04 -0.62
N VAL A 24 -2.64 20.35 -1.23
CA VAL A 24 -2.57 21.34 -2.32
C VAL A 24 -3.29 20.82 -3.56
N ASP A 25 -3.06 19.58 -3.96
CA ASP A 25 -3.64 18.96 -5.16
C ASP A 25 -5.17 18.78 -5.03
N LEU A 26 -5.65 18.54 -3.82
CA LEU A 26 -7.09 18.51 -3.53
C LEU A 26 -7.75 19.86 -3.76
N ASN A 27 -7.03 20.96 -3.60
CA ASN A 27 -7.53 22.32 -3.84
C ASN A 27 -8.89 22.60 -3.15
N GLY A 28 -9.00 22.26 -1.86
CA GLY A 28 -10.20 22.43 -1.06
C GLY A 28 -11.27 21.34 -1.25
N ARG A 29 -11.07 20.38 -2.16
CA ARG A 29 -11.99 19.23 -2.31
C ARG A 29 -11.84 18.28 -1.12
N ASP A 30 -12.96 17.82 -0.59
CA ASP A 30 -12.99 16.86 0.49
C ASP A 30 -12.64 15.43 0.02
N PHE A 31 -12.17 14.58 0.93
CA PHE A 31 -11.90 13.17 0.68
C PHE A 31 -12.23 12.31 1.90
N ASP A 32 -12.35 11.01 1.71
CA ASP A 32 -12.87 10.09 2.71
C ASP A 32 -11.78 9.47 3.59
N ALA A 33 -10.65 9.09 3.01
CA ALA A 33 -9.54 8.49 3.75
C ALA A 33 -8.20 8.60 2.99
N TRP A 34 -7.11 8.59 3.76
CA TRP A 34 -5.78 8.27 3.27
C TRP A 34 -5.64 6.77 3.03
N VAL A 35 -5.00 6.38 1.93
CA VAL A 35 -4.57 5.01 1.66
C VAL A 35 -3.05 4.99 1.58
N LEU A 36 -2.39 4.29 2.50
CA LEU A 36 -0.94 4.17 2.54
C LEU A 36 -0.56 2.71 2.25
N THR A 37 0.10 2.47 1.12
CA THR A 37 0.36 1.11 0.64
C THR A 37 1.80 0.62 0.86
N GLY A 38 2.43 1.08 1.94
CA GLY A 38 3.71 0.55 2.41
C GLY A 38 4.94 1.30 1.93
N ASP A 39 6.08 0.80 2.38
CA ASP A 39 7.42 1.37 2.17
C ASP A 39 7.49 2.84 2.62
N ILE A 40 6.95 3.07 3.81
CA ILE A 40 6.86 4.40 4.41
C ILE A 40 8.16 4.79 5.12
N PHE A 41 8.82 3.83 5.74
CA PHE A 41 10.06 4.07 6.46
C PHE A 41 11.29 3.94 5.55
N ASP A 42 12.35 4.65 5.93
CA ASP A 42 13.70 4.47 5.34
C ASP A 42 14.42 3.27 5.99
N ASN A 43 15.46 2.76 5.32
CA ASN A 43 16.29 1.68 5.81
C ASN A 43 17.75 2.09 5.92
N LYS A 44 18.48 1.42 6.81
CA LYS A 44 19.94 1.55 6.98
C LYS A 44 20.69 0.25 6.80
N ASP A 45 20.11 -0.84 7.30
CA ASP A 45 20.75 -2.15 7.31
C ASP A 45 19.67 -3.25 7.28
N PRO A 46 19.05 -3.53 6.12
CA PRO A 46 18.00 -4.54 6.00
C PRO A 46 18.40 -5.94 6.44
N SER A 47 19.73 -6.22 6.45
CA SER A 47 20.26 -7.51 6.95
C SER A 47 20.08 -7.68 8.47
N SER A 48 19.72 -6.63 9.19
CA SER A 48 19.51 -6.65 10.64
C SER A 48 18.10 -6.11 11.03
N PRO A 49 17.06 -6.95 11.01
CA PRO A 49 15.68 -6.54 11.33
C PRO A 49 15.53 -5.83 12.67
N GLU A 50 16.32 -6.19 13.67
CA GLU A 50 16.27 -5.54 14.98
C GLU A 50 16.79 -4.11 14.93
N ARG A 51 17.91 -3.87 14.21
CA ARG A 51 18.46 -2.52 14.02
C ARG A 51 17.50 -1.64 13.21
N GLU A 52 16.89 -2.21 12.17
CA GLU A 52 15.88 -1.50 11.38
C GLU A 52 14.67 -1.10 12.23
N ARG A 53 14.11 -2.00 13.01
CA ARG A 53 13.00 -1.66 13.93
C ARG A 53 13.36 -0.55 14.89
N LYS A 54 14.57 -0.57 15.48
CA LYS A 54 15.04 0.50 16.37
C LYS A 54 15.18 1.83 15.63
N PHE A 55 15.74 1.79 14.43
CA PHE A 55 15.90 2.98 13.59
C PHE A 55 14.55 3.60 13.22
N GLN A 56 13.64 2.82 12.68
CA GLN A 56 12.32 3.28 12.23
C GLN A 56 11.45 3.75 13.42
N ARG A 57 11.51 3.08 14.56
CA ARG A 57 10.84 3.55 15.78
C ARG A 57 11.37 4.89 16.26
N ARG A 58 12.68 5.13 16.16
CA ARG A 58 13.27 6.42 16.50
C ARG A 58 12.86 7.50 15.50
N GLU A 59 12.87 7.21 14.22
CA GLU A 59 12.37 8.12 13.17
C GLU A 59 10.91 8.53 13.45
N TRP A 60 10.06 7.57 13.80
CA TRP A 60 8.69 7.83 14.24
C TRP A 60 8.63 8.78 15.43
N GLY A 61 9.40 8.52 16.48
CA GLY A 61 9.43 9.38 17.67
C GLY A 61 9.74 10.85 17.36
N TYR A 62 10.59 11.10 16.36
CA TYR A 62 10.92 12.48 15.95
C TYR A 62 9.87 13.10 15.03
N LYS A 63 9.15 12.33 14.24
CA LYS A 63 8.27 12.82 13.17
C LYS A 63 6.78 12.65 13.44
N GLN A 64 6.39 11.91 14.47
CA GLN A 64 5.00 11.57 14.81
C GLN A 64 4.07 12.78 14.75
N GLN A 65 4.38 13.85 15.47
CA GLN A 65 3.53 15.04 15.51
C GLN A 65 3.38 15.70 14.15
N SER A 66 4.46 15.72 13.36
CA SER A 66 4.45 16.27 12.01
C SER A 66 3.60 15.47 11.04
N VAL A 67 3.61 14.14 11.16
CA VAL A 67 2.78 13.22 10.37
C VAL A 67 1.32 13.41 10.76
N ILE A 68 0.99 13.30 12.05
CA ILE A 68 -0.40 13.41 12.55
C ILE A 68 -1.02 14.76 12.15
N LYS A 69 -0.28 15.87 12.33
CA LYS A 69 -0.77 17.18 11.92
C LYS A 69 -1.16 17.24 10.43
N ARG A 70 -0.42 16.54 9.55
CA ARG A 70 -0.68 16.54 8.10
C ARG A 70 -1.77 15.55 7.69
N LEU A 71 -1.93 14.48 8.41
CA LEU A 71 -3.07 13.57 8.23
C LEU A 71 -4.40 14.29 8.53
N GLY A 72 -4.36 15.27 9.45
CA GLY A 72 -5.56 15.98 9.88
C GLY A 72 -6.50 15.05 10.64
N ASN A 73 -7.81 15.18 10.39
CA ASN A 73 -8.84 14.34 11.00
C ASN A 73 -9.34 13.23 10.05
N LYS A 74 -8.62 12.95 8.97
CA LYS A 74 -9.03 11.95 7.98
C LYS A 74 -8.51 10.57 8.37
N PRO A 75 -9.36 9.52 8.36
CA PRO A 75 -8.93 8.16 8.63
C PRO A 75 -7.78 7.71 7.73
N VAL A 76 -6.95 6.81 8.25
CA VAL A 76 -5.87 6.16 7.51
C VAL A 76 -6.20 4.69 7.29
N ILE A 77 -6.17 4.22 6.07
CA ILE A 77 -6.23 2.81 5.67
C ILE A 77 -4.83 2.44 5.21
N THR A 78 -4.21 1.42 5.84
CA THR A 78 -2.79 1.14 5.56
C THR A 78 -2.46 -0.33 5.54
N VAL A 79 -1.49 -0.67 4.70
CA VAL A 79 -0.73 -1.91 4.68
C VAL A 79 0.76 -1.59 4.77
N ASP A 80 1.55 -2.45 5.39
CA ASP A 80 3.01 -2.27 5.45
C ASP A 80 3.65 -2.80 4.15
N GLY A 81 4.83 -2.29 3.77
CA GLY A 81 5.64 -2.78 2.65
C GLY A 81 6.87 -3.55 3.13
N ASN A 82 7.72 -3.95 2.17
CA ASN A 82 8.91 -4.75 2.50
C ASN A 82 10.03 -3.94 3.18
N HIS A 83 10.03 -2.63 3.05
CA HIS A 83 10.93 -1.74 3.78
C HIS A 83 10.44 -1.41 5.20
N ASP A 84 9.20 -1.76 5.57
CA ASP A 84 8.61 -1.41 6.84
C ASP A 84 8.84 -2.50 7.90
N PHE A 85 9.99 -2.50 8.53
CA PHE A 85 10.32 -3.38 9.67
C PHE A 85 9.54 -2.99 10.94
N GLN A 86 9.05 -1.75 11.00
CA GLN A 86 8.13 -1.24 12.00
C GLN A 86 6.80 -0.88 11.33
N SER A 87 5.71 -1.44 11.81
CA SER A 87 4.39 -1.14 11.23
C SER A 87 3.94 0.28 11.55
N LEU A 88 3.77 1.10 10.52
CA LEU A 88 3.18 2.44 10.67
C LEU A 88 1.74 2.36 11.19
N GLY A 89 0.96 1.41 10.69
CA GLY A 89 -0.43 1.22 11.13
C GLY A 89 -0.55 0.96 12.63
N LEU A 90 0.34 0.13 13.20
CA LEU A 90 0.38 -0.10 14.65
C LEU A 90 0.73 1.17 15.43
N LEU A 91 1.65 1.97 14.93
CA LEU A 91 2.04 3.22 15.57
C LEU A 91 0.92 4.27 15.52
N LEU A 92 0.22 4.38 14.41
CA LEU A 92 -0.88 5.32 14.22
C LEU A 92 -2.12 4.96 15.06
N MET A 93 -2.46 3.68 15.21
CA MET A 93 -3.65 3.23 15.97
C MET A 93 -3.72 3.77 17.41
N HIS A 94 -2.59 4.15 17.98
CA HIS A 94 -2.54 4.73 19.34
C HIS A 94 -2.91 6.23 19.38
N CYS A 95 -2.96 6.91 18.25
CA CYS A 95 -3.09 8.38 18.21
C CYS A 95 -3.91 8.92 17.04
N HIS A 96 -4.40 8.05 16.16
CA HIS A 96 -5.14 8.44 14.96
C HIS A 96 -6.13 7.34 14.54
N GLU A 97 -7.25 7.70 13.94
CA GLU A 97 -8.20 6.74 13.36
C GLU A 97 -7.53 5.98 12.22
N THR A 98 -7.28 4.69 12.43
CA THR A 98 -6.46 3.89 11.51
C THR A 98 -7.03 2.49 11.34
N TYR A 99 -7.17 2.08 10.08
CA TYR A 99 -7.60 0.76 9.65
C TYR A 99 -6.40 0.03 9.02
N ARG A 100 -5.97 -1.04 9.69
CA ARG A 100 -4.93 -1.93 9.13
C ARG A 100 -5.58 -2.97 8.24
N VAL A 101 -5.12 -3.00 7.00
CA VAL A 101 -5.60 -3.97 6.02
C VAL A 101 -5.14 -5.38 6.38
N ASN A 102 -6.02 -6.35 6.20
CA ASN A 102 -5.76 -7.77 6.40
C ASN A 102 -6.63 -8.61 5.44
N PRO A 103 -6.34 -9.91 5.26
CA PRO A 103 -7.10 -10.76 4.33
C PRO A 103 -8.60 -10.91 4.67
N GLY A 104 -8.96 -10.85 5.96
CA GLY A 104 -10.36 -10.92 6.40
C GLY A 104 -11.18 -9.68 6.06
N GLY A 105 -10.48 -8.57 5.86
CA GLY A 105 -11.08 -7.28 5.48
C GLY A 105 -11.88 -6.59 6.59
N PHE A 106 -12.40 -5.43 6.25
CA PHE A 106 -13.29 -4.61 7.09
C PHE A 106 -14.20 -3.77 6.18
N ASN A 107 -15.29 -3.25 6.77
CA ASN A 107 -16.19 -2.32 6.06
C ASN A 107 -15.84 -0.88 6.43
N PHE A 108 -15.74 -0.03 5.40
CA PHE A 108 -15.55 1.40 5.55
C PHE A 108 -16.47 2.14 4.58
N LYS A 109 -17.37 2.98 5.09
CA LYS A 109 -18.34 3.77 4.33
C LYS A 109 -19.10 2.94 3.27
N GLY A 110 -19.51 1.74 3.62
CA GLY A 110 -20.33 0.87 2.76
C GLY A 110 -19.56 0.04 1.74
N LEU A 111 -18.23 0.17 1.66
CA LEU A 111 -17.35 -0.67 0.84
C LEU A 111 -16.52 -1.61 1.71
N LYS A 112 -16.28 -2.82 1.21
CA LYS A 112 -15.42 -3.81 1.84
C LYS A 112 -14.00 -3.66 1.34
N PHE A 113 -13.08 -3.41 2.26
CA PHE A 113 -11.64 -3.33 2.05
C PHE A 113 -10.99 -4.62 2.53
N ALA A 114 -10.09 -5.18 1.74
CA ALA A 114 -9.26 -6.32 2.17
C ALA A 114 -7.91 -6.27 1.44
N GLY A 115 -6.95 -7.07 1.90
CA GLY A 115 -5.65 -7.15 1.27
C GLY A 115 -4.61 -7.75 2.21
N PHE A 116 -3.37 -7.68 1.80
CA PHE A 116 -2.22 -8.22 2.52
C PHE A 116 -0.93 -7.46 2.15
N ARG A 117 0.09 -7.62 2.98
CA ARG A 117 1.36 -6.90 2.84
C ARG A 117 2.46 -7.69 2.14
N GLU A 118 2.28 -8.98 2.03
CA GLU A 118 3.30 -9.90 1.53
C GLU A 118 3.64 -9.63 0.07
N ILE A 119 4.94 -9.69 -0.23
CA ILE A 119 5.51 -9.51 -1.56
C ILE A 119 6.12 -10.83 -2.05
N PRO A 120 6.32 -11.00 -3.37
CA PRO A 120 7.08 -12.13 -3.89
C PRO A 120 8.50 -12.15 -3.31
N TRP A 121 9.01 -13.38 -3.10
CA TRP A 121 10.36 -13.60 -2.60
C TRP A 121 11.41 -12.89 -3.44
N ILE A 122 12.30 -12.13 -2.80
CA ILE A 122 13.43 -11.42 -3.42
C ILE A 122 14.74 -12.10 -3.05
N ASN A 123 15.10 -12.09 -1.77
CA ASN A 123 16.38 -12.63 -1.27
C ASN A 123 16.36 -13.01 0.23
N GLY A 124 15.24 -12.91 0.90
CA GLY A 124 15.07 -13.22 2.32
C GLY A 124 15.55 -12.15 3.31
N GLN A 125 15.91 -10.97 2.83
CA GLN A 125 16.40 -9.88 3.70
C GLN A 125 15.32 -8.85 4.01
N TRP A 126 14.26 -8.80 3.21
CA TRP A 126 13.21 -7.80 3.36
C TRP A 126 12.07 -8.30 4.25
N CYS A 127 11.34 -7.37 4.82
CA CYS A 127 10.12 -7.70 5.57
C CYS A 127 9.05 -8.24 4.61
N CYS A 128 8.28 -9.23 5.10
CA CYS A 128 7.07 -9.69 4.41
C CYS A 128 7.29 -10.40 3.05
N GLU A 129 8.48 -10.90 2.78
CA GLU A 129 8.69 -11.78 1.63
C GLU A 129 7.93 -13.11 1.84
N ALA A 130 7.28 -13.59 0.79
CA ALA A 130 6.51 -14.82 0.81
C ALA A 130 6.75 -15.66 -0.45
N ASP A 131 6.70 -16.98 -0.30
CA ASP A 131 6.75 -17.88 -1.43
C ASP A 131 5.41 -17.94 -2.19
N ASP A 132 5.41 -18.59 -3.35
CA ASP A 132 4.22 -18.66 -4.22
C ASP A 132 3.04 -19.39 -3.55
N MET A 133 3.29 -20.40 -2.70
CA MET A 133 2.24 -21.13 -1.98
C MET A 133 1.58 -20.25 -0.91
N GLN A 134 2.38 -19.49 -0.17
CA GLN A 134 1.90 -18.54 0.83
C GLN A 134 1.08 -17.41 0.15
N LEU A 135 1.59 -16.87 -0.97
CA LEU A 135 0.88 -15.84 -1.73
C LEU A 135 -0.45 -16.36 -2.29
N ARG A 136 -0.51 -17.60 -2.81
CA ARG A 136 -1.78 -18.24 -3.26
C ARG A 136 -2.80 -18.31 -2.12
N ALA A 137 -2.38 -18.79 -0.96
CA ALA A 137 -3.26 -18.91 0.20
C ALA A 137 -3.81 -17.53 0.64
N LEU A 138 -2.96 -16.50 0.67
CA LEU A 138 -3.38 -15.12 1.00
C LEU A 138 -4.34 -14.55 -0.03
N VAL A 139 -4.08 -14.74 -1.32
CA VAL A 139 -4.95 -14.32 -2.42
C VAL A 139 -6.32 -14.97 -2.32
N ASP A 140 -6.36 -16.31 -2.13
CA ASP A 140 -7.61 -17.05 -2.01
C ASP A 140 -8.42 -16.59 -0.80
N LEU A 141 -7.78 -16.45 0.36
CA LEU A 141 -8.42 -15.95 1.58
C LEU A 141 -8.98 -14.53 1.38
N THR A 142 -8.19 -13.63 0.80
CA THR A 142 -8.57 -12.23 0.60
C THR A 142 -9.76 -12.11 -0.35
N LEU A 143 -9.70 -12.77 -1.50
CA LEU A 143 -10.74 -12.65 -2.54
C LEU A 143 -12.00 -13.46 -2.21
N SER A 144 -11.91 -14.51 -1.38
CA SER A 144 -13.11 -15.23 -0.88
C SER A 144 -14.06 -14.31 -0.11
N GLY A 145 -13.52 -13.24 0.49
CA GLY A 145 -14.28 -12.20 1.17
C GLY A 145 -15.02 -11.25 0.24
N SER A 146 -14.85 -11.35 -1.08
CA SER A 146 -15.46 -10.47 -2.09
C SER A 146 -15.27 -8.96 -1.79
N PRO A 147 -14.03 -8.47 -1.66
CA PRO A 147 -13.78 -7.05 -1.40
C PRO A 147 -14.16 -6.17 -2.59
N ASP A 148 -14.62 -4.93 -2.30
CA ASP A 148 -14.78 -3.86 -3.29
C ASP A 148 -13.45 -3.16 -3.56
N VAL A 149 -12.62 -3.01 -2.53
CA VAL A 149 -11.31 -2.35 -2.59
C VAL A 149 -10.24 -3.32 -2.10
N LEU A 150 -9.31 -3.61 -2.98
CA LEU A 150 -8.13 -4.43 -2.67
C LEU A 150 -6.93 -3.53 -2.40
N ILE A 151 -6.18 -3.82 -1.36
CA ILE A 151 -4.98 -3.08 -0.99
C ILE A 151 -3.84 -4.05 -0.73
N THR A 152 -2.80 -3.96 -1.53
CA THR A 152 -1.55 -4.72 -1.33
C THR A 152 -0.35 -3.78 -1.41
N HIS A 153 0.83 -4.19 -0.96
CA HIS A 153 2.03 -3.43 -1.24
C HIS A 153 2.50 -3.67 -2.68
N SER A 154 2.64 -4.93 -3.09
CA SER A 154 3.08 -5.29 -4.44
C SER A 154 1.90 -5.38 -5.42
N PRO A 155 2.08 -4.96 -6.71
CA PRO A 155 1.07 -5.06 -7.75
C PRO A 155 0.74 -6.51 -8.15
N PRO A 156 -0.34 -6.76 -8.90
CA PRO A 156 -0.51 -8.04 -9.60
C PRO A 156 0.45 -8.11 -10.78
N ARG A 157 1.01 -9.29 -11.05
CA ARG A 157 1.95 -9.48 -12.17
C ARG A 157 1.33 -9.10 -13.50
N GLY A 158 2.06 -8.32 -14.29
CA GLY A 158 1.64 -7.83 -15.61
C GLY A 158 0.81 -6.55 -15.57
N ILE A 159 0.54 -5.97 -14.39
CA ILE A 159 -0.23 -4.73 -14.24
C ILE A 159 0.60 -3.70 -13.46
N LEU A 160 1.19 -2.73 -14.16
CA LEU A 160 2.03 -1.66 -13.59
C LEU A 160 3.17 -2.22 -12.71
N ASP A 161 3.78 -3.34 -13.11
CA ASP A 161 4.76 -4.10 -12.33
C ASP A 161 6.08 -4.38 -13.05
N GLY A 162 6.21 -3.97 -14.33
CA GLY A 162 7.40 -4.22 -15.14
C GLY A 162 8.54 -3.27 -14.82
N SER A 163 9.78 -3.78 -14.87
CA SER A 163 10.96 -2.93 -14.83
C SER A 163 11.20 -2.24 -16.17
N LEU A 164 11.46 -0.95 -16.13
CA LEU A 164 11.91 -0.19 -17.33
C LEU A 164 13.41 -0.37 -17.60
N THR A 165 14.17 -0.77 -16.59
CA THR A 165 15.64 -0.94 -16.66
C THR A 165 16.05 -2.37 -17.01
N LYS A 166 15.20 -3.35 -16.70
CA LYS A 166 15.42 -4.77 -17.01
C LYS A 166 14.22 -5.30 -17.76
N LEU A 167 14.30 -5.22 -19.06
CA LEU A 167 13.22 -5.63 -19.96
C LEU A 167 12.80 -7.09 -19.70
N GLY A 168 11.53 -7.30 -19.36
CA GLY A 168 10.96 -8.61 -19.07
C GLY A 168 10.92 -8.98 -17.57
N ASP A 169 11.52 -8.22 -16.68
CA ASP A 169 11.39 -8.44 -15.25
C ASP A 169 10.03 -7.92 -14.73
N HIS A 170 9.37 -8.74 -13.95
CA HIS A 170 8.10 -8.44 -13.30
C HIS A 170 8.20 -8.67 -11.79
N TYR A 171 7.83 -7.68 -10.99
CA TYR A 171 7.91 -7.72 -9.53
C TYR A 171 6.56 -7.95 -8.85
N GLY A 172 5.51 -8.15 -9.65
CA GLY A 172 4.15 -8.33 -9.16
C GLY A 172 3.82 -9.77 -8.74
N ILE A 173 2.71 -9.90 -8.03
CA ILE A 173 2.17 -11.13 -7.45
C ILE A 173 1.47 -11.96 -8.54
N ALA A 174 2.10 -13.04 -8.99
CA ALA A 174 1.57 -13.89 -10.06
C ALA A 174 0.25 -14.58 -9.67
N PRO A 175 0.08 -15.20 -8.50
CA PRO A 175 -1.20 -15.77 -8.08
C PRO A 175 -2.36 -14.75 -8.08
N LEU A 176 -2.09 -13.49 -7.70
CA LEU A 176 -3.10 -12.45 -7.68
C LEU A 176 -3.56 -12.09 -9.10
N ALA A 177 -2.62 -11.92 -10.03
CA ALA A 177 -2.93 -11.64 -11.42
C ALA A 177 -3.79 -12.75 -12.05
N ILE A 178 -3.42 -14.02 -11.85
CA ILE A 178 -4.17 -15.18 -12.32
C ILE A 178 -5.59 -15.16 -11.75
N LYS A 179 -5.72 -14.98 -10.44
CA LYS A 179 -7.03 -15.03 -9.77
C LYS A 179 -7.96 -13.92 -10.24
N LEU A 180 -7.46 -12.67 -10.36
CA LEU A 180 -8.24 -11.55 -10.88
C LEU A 180 -8.66 -11.73 -12.35
N ALA A 181 -7.83 -12.42 -13.16
CA ALA A 181 -8.15 -12.68 -14.56
C ALA A 181 -9.12 -13.84 -14.79
N THR A 182 -9.15 -14.83 -13.89
CA THR A 182 -9.83 -16.10 -14.14
C THR A 182 -11.04 -16.38 -13.24
N THR A 183 -11.22 -15.57 -12.18
CA THR A 183 -12.30 -15.79 -11.19
C THR A 183 -13.17 -14.54 -11.10
N PRO A 184 -14.50 -14.67 -11.13
CA PRO A 184 -15.38 -13.54 -10.88
C PRO A 184 -15.10 -12.90 -9.51
N HIS A 185 -15.01 -11.58 -9.48
CA HIS A 185 -14.74 -10.81 -8.27
C HIS A 185 -15.44 -9.43 -8.29
N ASN A 186 -15.57 -8.79 -7.12
CA ASN A 186 -16.20 -7.49 -6.96
C ASN A 186 -15.20 -6.32 -6.87
N VAL A 187 -13.91 -6.56 -7.06
CA VAL A 187 -12.88 -5.54 -6.89
C VAL A 187 -13.07 -4.41 -7.90
N LYS A 188 -13.39 -3.22 -7.42
CA LYS A 188 -13.54 -1.98 -8.19
C LYS A 188 -12.26 -1.17 -8.25
N LEU A 189 -11.46 -1.25 -7.17
CA LEU A 189 -10.20 -0.53 -7.03
C LEU A 189 -9.15 -1.44 -6.40
N HIS A 190 -7.93 -1.43 -6.96
CA HIS A 190 -6.74 -2.03 -6.35
C HIS A 190 -5.65 -0.97 -6.20
N CYS A 191 -5.27 -0.67 -4.94
CA CYS A 191 -4.19 0.25 -4.60
C CYS A 191 -2.93 -0.51 -4.21
N PHE A 192 -1.78 -0.09 -4.75
CA PHE A 192 -0.47 -0.68 -4.47
C PHE A 192 0.67 0.30 -4.77
N GLY A 193 1.91 -0.10 -4.44
CA GLY A 193 3.14 0.63 -4.73
C GLY A 193 4.23 -0.28 -5.26
N HIS A 194 5.38 -0.34 -4.56
CA HIS A 194 6.51 -1.24 -4.75
C HIS A 194 7.31 -1.02 -6.05
N VAL A 195 6.65 -0.89 -7.20
CA VAL A 195 7.32 -0.71 -8.50
C VAL A 195 7.35 0.77 -8.85
N HIS A 196 8.46 1.43 -8.57
CA HIS A 196 8.63 2.88 -8.66
C HIS A 196 8.51 3.40 -10.09
N GLU A 197 8.89 2.60 -11.07
CA GLU A 197 8.84 2.96 -12.49
C GLU A 197 7.42 3.29 -12.98
N HIS A 198 6.41 2.78 -12.29
CA HIS A 198 5.00 3.03 -12.60
C HIS A 198 4.32 3.97 -11.59
N GLY A 199 5.08 4.64 -10.76
CA GLY A 199 4.55 5.57 -9.76
C GLY A 199 3.70 6.68 -10.38
N GLY A 200 2.48 6.87 -9.86
CA GLY A 200 1.49 7.82 -10.38
C GLY A 200 0.57 7.26 -11.45
N ALA A 201 0.89 6.09 -12.00
CA ALA A 201 0.06 5.49 -13.05
C ALA A 201 -1.23 4.88 -12.50
N THR A 202 -2.28 5.00 -13.32
CA THR A 202 -3.55 4.29 -13.13
C THR A 202 -3.97 3.63 -14.43
N THR A 203 -4.63 2.48 -14.36
CA THR A 203 -5.21 1.78 -15.50
C THR A 203 -6.49 1.07 -15.09
N THR A 204 -7.40 0.84 -16.03
CA THR A 204 -8.64 0.10 -15.76
C THR A 204 -8.71 -1.12 -16.67
N ILE A 205 -8.87 -2.30 -16.07
CA ILE A 205 -8.96 -3.59 -16.76
C ILE A 205 -10.13 -4.37 -16.17
N GLY A 206 -11.05 -4.87 -17.00
CA GLY A 206 -12.17 -5.70 -16.55
C GLY A 206 -13.09 -5.03 -15.52
N GLY A 207 -13.17 -3.69 -15.51
CA GLY A 207 -13.96 -2.94 -14.52
C GLY A 207 -13.23 -2.63 -13.21
N THR A 208 -12.03 -3.14 -13.01
CA THR A 208 -11.15 -2.80 -11.86
C THR A 208 -10.20 -1.68 -12.25
N THR A 209 -10.16 -0.61 -11.44
CA THR A 209 -9.13 0.42 -11.52
C THR A 209 -7.93 0.00 -10.69
N PHE A 210 -6.75 0.02 -11.28
CA PHE A 210 -5.46 -0.24 -10.64
C PHE A 210 -4.72 1.06 -10.44
N SER A 211 -4.19 1.30 -9.25
CA SER A 211 -3.45 2.51 -8.91
C SER A 211 -2.11 2.16 -8.29
N ASN A 212 -1.03 2.54 -8.96
CA ASN A 212 0.31 2.52 -8.39
C ASN A 212 0.67 3.93 -7.92
N ALA A 213 0.85 4.13 -6.61
CA ALA A 213 1.23 5.42 -6.02
C ALA A 213 2.68 5.46 -5.53
N ALA A 214 3.54 4.52 -5.99
CA ALA A 214 4.93 4.50 -5.58
C ALA A 214 5.60 5.87 -5.79
N THR A 215 6.19 6.42 -4.74
CA THR A 215 6.87 7.72 -4.70
C THR A 215 6.00 8.95 -5.04
N THR A 216 4.69 8.81 -5.14
CA THR A 216 3.78 9.89 -5.60
C THR A 216 2.49 9.99 -4.78
N VAL A 217 1.54 10.78 -5.27
CA VAL A 217 0.18 10.96 -4.73
C VAL A 217 -0.83 10.73 -5.84
N ASN A 218 -1.78 9.81 -5.65
CA ASN A 218 -2.92 9.64 -6.52
C ASN A 218 -4.21 10.01 -5.79
N ILE A 219 -5.06 10.82 -6.40
CA ILE A 219 -6.41 11.12 -5.90
C ILE A 219 -7.38 10.27 -6.73
N ILE A 220 -8.12 9.36 -6.07
CA ILE A 220 -8.90 8.33 -6.74
C ILE A 220 -10.36 8.43 -6.32
N GLU A 221 -11.26 8.36 -7.30
CA GLU A 221 -12.68 8.18 -7.06
C GLU A 221 -13.03 6.68 -7.18
N VAL A 222 -13.58 6.11 -6.11
CA VAL A 222 -14.12 4.75 -6.15
C VAL A 222 -15.60 4.85 -6.57
N PRO A 223 -16.00 4.14 -7.62
CA PRO A 223 -17.39 4.14 -8.10
C PRO A 223 -18.42 3.67 -7.07
#